data_d4a22c3ddcef96204806457cd1987ac2
#
_entry.id   d4a22c3ddcef96204806457cd1987ac2
#
_cell.length_a   1.000
_cell.length_b   1.000
_cell.length_c   1.000
_cell.angle_alpha   90.00
_cell.angle_beta   90.00
_cell.angle_gamma   90.00
#
_symmetry.space_group_name_H-M   'P 1'
#
loop_
_entity.id
_entity.type
_entity.pdbx_description
1 polymer ?
#
loop_
_entity_poly.entity_id
_entity_poly.type
_entity_poly.pdbx_seq_one_letter_code
_entity_poly.pdbx_strand_id
1 'polypeptide(L)'
;MNMVGKEVFSILIICAVVLAFSYNHPSLWAAPSSYLAKKHTVAGILCEGCHKEGTSKEQVTTAVCIQCHGDRAKLGEQTQKVIPNPHDSHVGDVECELCHHAHKPSENYCGNCHEFGYKVP
;
A
#
# COMPACT_ATOMS: atom_id res chain seq x y z
N MET A 1 9.67 -40.75 42.61
CA MET A 1 9.17 -40.29 41.33
C MET A 1 9.99 -41.02 40.25
N ASN A 2 9.37 -41.92 39.50
CA ASN A 2 10.07 -42.81 38.60
C ASN A 2 10.68 -42.06 37.42
N MET A 3 11.81 -42.54 36.89
CA MET A 3 12.51 -41.91 35.75
C MET A 3 11.56 -41.59 34.57
N VAL A 4 10.61 -42.47 34.27
CA VAL A 4 9.60 -42.30 33.23
C VAL A 4 8.72 -41.05 33.46
N GLY A 5 8.37 -40.74 34.69
CA GLY A 5 7.54 -39.54 35.01
C GLY A 5 8.27 -38.23 34.80
N LYS A 6 9.60 -38.21 34.95
CA LYS A 6 10.41 -36.98 34.71
C LYS A 6 10.52 -36.66 33.23
N GLU A 7 10.68 -37.69 32.40
CA GLU A 7 10.76 -37.52 30.95
C GLU A 7 9.44 -37.03 30.35
N VAL A 8 8.32 -37.61 30.75
CA VAL A 8 6.99 -37.21 30.29
C VAL A 8 6.68 -35.75 30.73
N PHE A 9 7.03 -35.38 31.96
CA PHE A 9 6.82 -34.04 32.47
C PHE A 9 7.69 -33.00 31.70
N SER A 10 8.93 -33.38 31.39
CA SER A 10 9.84 -32.50 30.60
C SER A 10 9.32 -32.27 29.17
N ILE A 11 8.81 -33.32 28.52
CA ILE A 11 8.23 -33.24 27.18
C ILE A 11 6.99 -32.33 27.17
N LEU A 12 6.12 -32.47 28.18
CA LEU A 12 4.93 -31.61 28.28
C LEU A 12 5.27 -30.13 28.46
N ILE A 13 6.30 -29.81 29.24
CA ILE A 13 6.76 -28.41 29.39
C ILE A 13 7.32 -27.89 28.08
N ILE A 14 8.13 -28.65 27.37
CA ILE A 14 8.69 -28.23 26.07
C ILE A 14 7.57 -27.97 25.06
N CYS A 15 6.58 -28.88 24.98
CA CYS A 15 5.43 -28.69 24.10
C CYS A 15 4.62 -27.41 24.45
N ALA A 16 4.39 -27.19 25.75
CA ALA A 16 3.67 -25.99 26.20
C ALA A 16 4.42 -24.69 25.86
N VAL A 17 5.75 -24.68 26.02
CA VAL A 17 6.61 -23.53 25.66
C VAL A 17 6.59 -23.30 24.16
N VAL A 18 6.71 -24.34 23.35
CA VAL A 18 6.67 -24.22 21.88
C VAL A 18 5.32 -23.69 21.40
N LEU A 19 4.22 -24.18 21.98
CA LEU A 19 2.89 -23.66 21.67
C LEU A 19 2.72 -22.20 22.09
N ALA A 20 3.18 -21.81 23.26
CA ALA A 20 3.11 -20.42 23.73
C ALA A 20 3.93 -19.47 22.83
N PHE A 21 5.07 -19.89 22.33
CA PHE A 21 5.85 -19.14 21.36
C PHE A 21 5.13 -19.03 20.01
N SER A 22 4.41 -20.05 19.58
CA SER A 22 3.67 -20.03 18.31
C SER A 22 2.47 -19.06 18.34
N TYR A 23 1.84 -18.86 19.51
CA TYR A 23 0.72 -17.93 19.67
C TYR A 23 1.15 -16.46 19.75
N ASN A 24 2.41 -16.17 20.10
CA ASN A 24 2.91 -14.80 20.27
C ASN A 24 3.74 -14.27 19.09
N HIS A 25 3.81 -14.98 17.96
CA HIS A 25 4.38 -14.40 16.77
C HIS A 25 3.39 -13.37 16.20
N PRO A 26 3.71 -12.08 16.26
CA PRO A 26 2.98 -11.13 15.44
C PRO A 26 3.11 -11.62 14.01
N SER A 27 1.96 -11.81 13.38
CA SER A 27 1.93 -12.25 11.98
C SER A 27 2.74 -11.24 11.16
N LEU A 28 3.93 -11.64 10.73
CA LEU A 28 4.84 -10.87 9.86
C LEU A 28 4.21 -10.52 8.48
N TRP A 29 2.92 -10.83 8.31
CA TRP A 29 2.17 -10.63 7.07
C TRP A 29 1.28 -9.39 7.07
N ALA A 30 1.26 -8.62 8.13
CA ALA A 30 0.52 -7.37 8.21
C ALA A 30 1.45 -6.17 8.10
N ALA A 31 2.18 -6.05 7.01
CA ALA A 31 2.56 -4.72 6.57
C ALA A 31 1.26 -4.00 6.22
N PRO A 32 0.94 -2.85 6.83
CA PRO A 32 -0.17 -2.04 6.37
C PRO A 32 0.21 -1.54 4.97
N SER A 33 -0.18 -2.29 3.96
CA SER A 33 -0.05 -1.83 2.59
C SER A 33 -1.01 -0.66 2.42
N SER A 34 -0.52 0.54 2.62
CA SER A 34 -1.22 1.79 2.33
C SER A 34 -1.29 2.05 0.82
N TYR A 35 -1.31 1.00 0.02
CA TYR A 35 -1.41 1.08 -1.43
C TYR A 35 -2.74 1.69 -1.85
N LEU A 36 -2.77 2.43 -2.95
CA LEU A 36 -3.98 3.09 -3.43
C LEU A 36 -5.13 2.11 -3.66
N ALA A 37 -4.86 0.91 -4.18
CA ALA A 37 -5.89 -0.13 -4.33
C ALA A 37 -6.60 -0.43 -3.00
N LYS A 38 -5.87 -0.49 -1.88
CA LYS A 38 -6.47 -0.68 -0.56
C LYS A 38 -7.33 0.51 -0.13
N LYS A 39 -6.87 1.73 -0.38
CA LYS A 39 -7.64 2.95 -0.06
C LYS A 39 -8.93 2.99 -0.87
N HIS A 40 -8.87 2.66 -2.16
CA HIS A 40 -10.04 2.60 -3.03
C HIS A 40 -11.04 1.51 -2.60
N THR A 41 -10.56 0.31 -2.25
CA THR A 41 -11.46 -0.75 -1.77
C THR A 41 -12.14 -0.40 -0.44
N VAL A 42 -11.45 0.27 0.47
CA VAL A 42 -12.06 0.79 1.71
C VAL A 42 -13.12 1.87 1.40
N ALA A 43 -12.93 2.65 0.36
CA ALA A 43 -13.91 3.63 -0.13
C ALA A 43 -15.04 3.01 -0.99
N GLY A 44 -15.09 1.68 -1.12
CA GLY A 44 -16.12 0.98 -1.87
C GLY A 44 -15.87 0.83 -3.37
N ILE A 45 -14.70 1.23 -3.86
CA ILE A 45 -14.29 1.05 -5.26
C ILE A 45 -13.72 -0.36 -5.43
N LEU A 46 -14.38 -1.18 -6.22
CA LEU A 46 -13.96 -2.55 -6.49
C LEU A 46 -12.89 -2.61 -7.60
N CYS A 47 -12.33 -3.78 -7.82
CA CYS A 47 -11.28 -3.99 -8.82
C CYS A 47 -11.69 -3.55 -10.23
N GLU A 48 -12.95 -3.76 -10.59
CA GLU A 48 -13.55 -3.40 -11.88
C GLU A 48 -13.65 -1.88 -12.08
N GLY A 49 -13.58 -1.10 -11.00
CA GLY A 49 -13.53 0.37 -11.08
C GLY A 49 -12.28 0.88 -11.78
N CYS A 50 -11.19 0.09 -11.74
CA CYS A 50 -9.92 0.39 -12.41
C CYS A 50 -9.66 -0.58 -13.58
N HIS A 51 -9.97 -1.86 -13.41
CA HIS A 51 -9.75 -2.94 -14.38
C HIS A 51 -11.07 -3.33 -15.04
N LYS A 52 -11.39 -2.73 -16.18
CA LYS A 52 -12.70 -2.86 -16.84
C LYS A 52 -13.10 -4.29 -17.17
N GLU A 53 -12.15 -5.18 -17.42
CA GLU A 53 -12.42 -6.59 -17.75
C GLU A 53 -12.21 -7.52 -16.54
N GLY A 54 -12.08 -6.97 -15.33
CA GLY A 54 -11.85 -7.75 -14.11
C GLY A 54 -10.53 -8.51 -14.09
N THR A 55 -9.65 -8.25 -15.06
CA THR A 55 -8.36 -8.93 -15.18
C THR A 55 -7.22 -8.00 -14.77
N SER A 56 -6.33 -8.49 -13.92
CA SER A 56 -5.11 -7.79 -13.50
C SER A 56 -4.04 -7.66 -14.59
N LYS A 57 -4.35 -8.06 -15.83
CA LYS A 57 -3.39 -8.11 -16.95
C LYS A 57 -3.31 -6.79 -17.72
N GLU A 58 -4.34 -5.95 -17.65
CA GLU A 58 -4.36 -4.67 -18.33
C GLU A 58 -3.79 -3.58 -17.42
N GLN A 59 -2.87 -2.80 -17.95
CA GLN A 59 -2.32 -1.66 -17.24
C GLN A 59 -3.40 -0.56 -17.14
N VAL A 60 -3.65 -0.09 -15.92
CA VAL A 60 -4.56 1.03 -15.67
C VAL A 60 -3.86 2.32 -16.06
N THR A 61 -4.44 3.08 -16.98
CA THR A 61 -3.86 4.34 -17.47
C THR A 61 -4.42 5.54 -16.71
N THR A 62 -3.76 6.68 -16.84
CA THR A 62 -4.21 8.00 -16.35
C THR A 62 -5.67 8.28 -16.73
N ALA A 63 -6.11 7.88 -17.93
CA ALA A 63 -7.48 8.09 -18.39
C ALA A 63 -8.54 7.46 -17.46
N VAL A 64 -8.23 6.38 -16.80
CA VAL A 64 -9.13 5.76 -15.80
C VAL A 64 -9.16 6.58 -14.51
N CYS A 65 -8.02 7.07 -14.06
CA CYS A 65 -7.91 7.86 -12.83
C CYS A 65 -8.70 9.16 -12.91
N ILE A 66 -8.55 9.90 -14.01
CA ILE A 66 -9.18 11.23 -14.20
C ILE A 66 -10.70 11.17 -14.34
N GLN A 67 -11.29 10.03 -14.64
CA GLN A 67 -12.75 9.86 -14.68
C GLN A 67 -13.41 10.18 -13.33
N CYS A 68 -12.72 9.93 -12.24
CA CYS A 68 -13.20 10.21 -10.88
C CYS A 68 -12.48 11.40 -10.24
N HIS A 69 -11.16 11.54 -10.46
CA HIS A 69 -10.35 12.55 -9.80
C HIS A 69 -10.35 13.89 -10.53
N GLY A 70 -10.76 13.90 -11.79
CA GLY A 70 -10.68 15.07 -12.65
C GLY A 70 -9.32 15.22 -13.32
N ASP A 71 -9.21 16.21 -14.17
CA ASP A 71 -7.99 16.53 -14.89
C ASP A 71 -6.90 17.15 -14.00
N ARG A 72 -5.73 17.38 -14.57
CA ARG A 72 -4.59 17.92 -13.85
C ARG A 72 -4.85 19.31 -13.27
N ALA A 73 -5.60 20.16 -13.98
CA ALA A 73 -5.94 21.50 -13.51
C ALA A 73 -6.76 21.42 -12.21
N LYS A 74 -7.78 20.56 -12.20
CA LYS A 74 -8.60 20.30 -11.00
C LYS A 74 -7.76 19.71 -9.85
N LEU A 75 -6.84 18.81 -10.15
CA LEU A 75 -5.92 18.27 -9.15
C LEU A 75 -4.98 19.33 -8.61
N GLY A 76 -4.51 20.25 -9.47
CA GLY A 76 -3.71 21.41 -9.08
C GLY A 76 -4.46 22.29 -8.08
N GLU A 77 -5.74 22.57 -8.33
CA GLU A 77 -6.60 23.32 -7.40
C GLU A 77 -6.76 22.60 -6.05
N GLN A 78 -6.97 21.27 -6.08
CA GLN A 78 -7.14 20.46 -4.85
C GLN A 78 -5.86 20.40 -4.02
N THR A 79 -4.71 20.46 -4.67
CA THR A 79 -3.39 20.36 -4.01
C THR A 79 -2.68 21.71 -3.85
N GLN A 80 -3.35 22.82 -4.07
CA GLN A 80 -2.78 24.19 -4.01
C GLN A 80 -2.08 24.52 -2.68
N LYS A 81 -2.42 23.82 -1.59
CA LYS A 81 -1.77 23.98 -0.29
C LYS A 81 -0.42 23.27 -0.16
N VAL A 82 -0.09 22.39 -1.10
CA VAL A 82 1.19 21.72 -1.16
C VAL A 82 2.17 22.59 -1.93
N ILE A 83 3.28 22.95 -1.33
CA ILE A 83 4.24 23.89 -1.93
C ILE A 83 5.61 23.23 -2.04
N PRO A 84 6.20 23.15 -3.25
CA PRO A 84 5.57 23.43 -4.55
C PRO A 84 4.39 22.49 -4.85
N ASN A 85 3.47 22.93 -5.72
CA ASN A 85 2.32 22.10 -6.08
C ASN A 85 2.74 21.01 -7.07
N PRO A 86 2.61 19.70 -6.73
CA PRO A 86 3.05 18.62 -7.61
C PRO A 86 2.21 18.48 -8.89
N HIS A 87 0.94 18.91 -8.86
CA HIS A 87 0.05 18.84 -10.02
C HIS A 87 0.00 20.12 -10.86
N ASP A 88 0.66 21.20 -10.40
CA ASP A 88 0.89 22.42 -11.13
C ASP A 88 2.39 22.71 -11.15
N SER A 89 3.12 21.95 -11.95
CA SER A 89 4.57 21.97 -11.97
C SER A 89 5.12 21.96 -13.41
N HIS A 90 6.39 22.31 -13.56
CA HIS A 90 7.09 22.37 -14.84
C HIS A 90 7.19 21.00 -15.57
N VAL A 91 6.89 19.90 -14.89
CA VAL A 91 6.91 18.56 -15.51
C VAL A 91 5.74 18.40 -16.49
N GLY A 92 4.69 19.21 -16.37
CA GLY A 92 3.53 19.16 -17.25
C GLY A 92 2.65 17.93 -17.04
N ASP A 93 1.97 17.48 -18.08
CA ASP A 93 1.09 16.32 -18.04
C ASP A 93 1.91 15.04 -18.10
N VAL A 94 2.03 14.40 -16.96
CA VAL A 94 2.67 13.07 -16.79
C VAL A 94 1.64 12.05 -16.33
N GLU A 95 1.93 10.78 -16.59
CA GLU A 95 1.09 9.67 -16.15
C GLU A 95 0.97 9.64 -14.62
N CYS A 96 -0.24 9.38 -14.12
CA CYS A 96 -0.51 9.34 -12.68
C CYS A 96 0.36 8.30 -11.98
N GLU A 97 0.58 7.16 -12.62
CA GLU A 97 1.38 6.07 -12.08
C GLU A 97 2.88 6.35 -11.99
N LEU A 98 3.36 7.49 -12.51
CA LEU A 98 4.74 7.91 -12.26
C LEU A 98 5.02 8.17 -10.77
N CYS A 99 3.97 8.59 -10.05
CA CYS A 99 4.04 8.87 -8.62
C CYS A 99 3.11 7.96 -7.82
N HIS A 100 1.90 7.72 -8.32
CA HIS A 100 0.83 7.03 -7.61
C HIS A 100 0.73 5.59 -8.05
N HIS A 101 0.99 4.66 -7.13
CA HIS A 101 0.97 3.23 -7.44
C HIS A 101 -0.20 2.52 -6.72
N ALA A 102 -1.01 1.79 -7.51
CA ALA A 102 -2.15 1.08 -6.97
C ALA A 102 -1.76 -0.11 -6.06
N HIS A 103 -0.74 -0.88 -6.45
CA HIS A 103 -0.39 -2.17 -5.84
C HIS A 103 1.01 -2.21 -5.23
N LYS A 104 1.72 -1.10 -5.19
CA LYS A 104 3.01 -0.93 -4.51
C LYS A 104 3.05 0.45 -3.83
N PRO A 105 4.07 0.75 -3.00
CA PRO A 105 4.23 2.09 -2.44
C PRO A 105 4.32 3.16 -3.53
N SER A 106 3.62 4.27 -3.33
CA SER A 106 3.74 5.46 -4.17
C SER A 106 5.12 6.10 -4.02
N GLU A 107 5.59 6.80 -5.04
CA GLU A 107 6.94 7.32 -5.13
C GLU A 107 6.95 8.85 -5.26
N ASN A 108 7.91 9.49 -4.63
CA ASN A 108 8.17 10.92 -4.86
C ASN A 108 9.06 11.08 -6.09
N TYR A 109 8.48 11.12 -7.28
CA TYR A 109 9.23 11.27 -8.54
C TYR A 109 10.04 12.56 -8.58
N CYS A 110 9.55 13.65 -8.00
CA CYS A 110 10.28 14.93 -7.92
C CYS A 110 11.59 14.79 -7.14
N GLY A 111 11.68 13.83 -6.24
CA GLY A 111 12.86 13.52 -5.44
C GLY A 111 14.08 13.07 -6.26
N ASN A 112 13.91 12.72 -7.53
CA ASN A 112 15.02 12.40 -8.44
C ASN A 112 15.89 13.62 -8.79
N CYS A 113 15.32 14.84 -8.66
CA CYS A 113 16.00 16.10 -8.97
C CYS A 113 15.91 17.13 -7.85
N HIS A 114 14.92 17.01 -6.97
CA HIS A 114 14.63 17.98 -5.92
C HIS A 114 14.54 17.33 -4.54
N GLU A 115 14.91 18.05 -3.52
CA GLU A 115 14.80 17.57 -2.12
C GLU A 115 13.42 17.88 -1.50
N PHE A 116 12.35 17.69 -2.28
CA PHE A 116 10.99 17.86 -1.76
C PHE A 116 10.58 16.62 -0.96
N GLY A 117 10.20 16.81 0.29
CA GLY A 117 9.77 15.74 1.19
C GLY A 117 8.30 15.33 0.99
N TYR A 118 7.82 15.20 -0.25
CA TYR A 118 6.44 14.80 -0.51
C TYR A 118 6.14 13.41 0.03
N LYS A 119 5.00 13.29 0.72
CA LYS A 119 4.39 12.02 1.05
C LYS A 119 3.29 11.76 0.02
N VAL A 120 3.63 11.02 -1.01
CA VAL A 120 2.68 10.65 -2.06
C VAL A 120 1.72 9.60 -1.48
N PRO A 121 0.39 9.82 -1.57
CA PRO A 121 -0.61 8.96 -0.94
C PRO A 121 -0.72 7.59 -1.60
#